data_279a7d71bbc609ad043d83cf78ab41c2
#
_entry.id   279a7d71bbc609ad043d83cf78ab41c2
#
_cell.length_a   1.000
_cell.length_b   1.000
_cell.length_c   1.000
_cell.angle_alpha   90.00
_cell.angle_beta   90.00
_cell.angle_gamma   90.00
#
_symmetry.space_group_name_H-M   'P 1'
#
loop_
_entity.id
_entity.type
_entity.pdbx_description
1 polymer ?
#
loop_
_entity_poly.entity_id
_entity_poly.type
_entity_poly.pdbx_seq_one_letter_code
_entity_poly.pdbx_strand_id
1 'polypeptide(L)'
;MNTESKLSRRDFLKVSALGAAGAVLMPSTLAAASKSSKKDGKKSADETINIGFIGLGQQAMHLLAGFLTIDGVQVVAGCDVYDVKRARFEKRVKQYYADRNRKCKVDLYEDYQDLLAREDI
;
A
#
# COMPACT_ATOMS: atom_id res chain seq x y z
N MET A 1 -22.89 -29.77 -11.17
CA MET A 1 -21.46 -30.14 -11.17
C MET A 1 -20.68 -28.96 -11.72
N ASN A 2 -20.15 -28.12 -10.82
CA ASN A 2 -19.34 -26.96 -11.21
C ASN A 2 -17.89 -27.44 -11.33
N THR A 3 -17.43 -27.65 -12.54
CA THR A 3 -16.03 -27.87 -12.83
C THR A 3 -15.37 -26.48 -12.97
N GLU A 4 -14.94 -25.90 -11.85
CA GLU A 4 -14.03 -24.77 -11.90
C GLU A 4 -12.69 -25.26 -12.46
N SER A 5 -12.47 -25.00 -13.72
CA SER A 5 -11.19 -25.22 -14.36
C SER A 5 -10.19 -24.22 -13.79
N LYS A 6 -9.44 -24.62 -12.77
CA LYS A 6 -8.30 -23.85 -12.26
C LYS A 6 -7.28 -23.70 -13.37
N LEU A 7 -7.27 -22.56 -14.04
CA LEU A 7 -6.25 -22.20 -15.01
C LEU A 7 -4.87 -22.25 -14.34
N SER A 8 -4.03 -23.17 -14.81
CA SER A 8 -2.65 -23.27 -14.38
C SER A 8 -1.86 -22.06 -14.87
N ARG A 9 -0.80 -21.67 -14.14
CA ARG A 9 0.14 -20.62 -14.57
C ARG A 9 0.71 -20.87 -15.98
N ARG A 10 0.88 -22.16 -16.34
CA ARG A 10 1.31 -22.58 -17.68
C ARG A 10 0.26 -22.32 -18.75
N ASP A 11 -1.02 -22.48 -18.42
CA ASP A 11 -2.11 -22.24 -19.35
C ASP A 11 -2.30 -20.75 -19.62
N PHE A 12 -2.08 -19.92 -18.61
CA PHE A 12 -2.03 -18.45 -18.78
C PHE A 12 -0.95 -18.01 -19.76
N LEU A 13 0.27 -18.57 -19.65
CA LEU A 13 1.37 -18.25 -20.58
C LEU A 13 1.09 -18.72 -21.99
N LYS A 14 0.41 -19.84 -22.21
CA LYS A 14 0.03 -20.33 -23.55
C LYS A 14 -1.00 -19.41 -24.20
N VAL A 15 -1.97 -18.92 -23.45
CA VAL A 15 -3.01 -18.01 -23.95
C VAL A 15 -2.43 -16.64 -24.31
N SER A 16 -1.48 -16.13 -23.52
CA SER A 16 -0.82 -14.85 -23.80
C SER A 16 0.11 -14.92 -25.01
N ALA A 17 0.75 -16.07 -25.29
CA ALA A 17 1.59 -16.25 -26.46
C ALA A 17 0.79 -16.30 -27.78
N LEU A 18 -0.44 -16.80 -27.77
CA LEU A 18 -1.33 -16.81 -28.93
C LEU A 18 -1.93 -15.43 -29.23
N GLY A 19 -2.02 -14.55 -28.24
CA GLY A 19 -2.50 -13.19 -28.43
C GLY A 19 -1.53 -12.24 -29.14
N ALA A 20 -0.23 -12.58 -29.17
CA ALA A 20 0.78 -11.74 -29.79
C ALA A 20 0.89 -11.86 -31.31
N ALA A 21 0.35 -12.94 -31.91
CA ALA A 21 0.41 -13.16 -33.34
C ALA A 21 -0.80 -12.59 -34.13
N GLY A 22 -1.84 -12.10 -33.45
CA GLY A 22 -3.07 -11.58 -34.06
C GLY A 22 -3.17 -10.06 -34.21
N ALA A 23 -2.16 -9.29 -33.81
CA ALA A 23 -2.25 -7.83 -33.69
C ALA A 23 -1.80 -7.03 -34.94
N VAL A 24 -1.67 -7.65 -36.11
CA VAL A 24 -1.12 -6.95 -37.29
C VAL A 24 -2.20 -6.43 -38.29
N LEU A 25 -3.47 -6.68 -38.04
CA LEU A 25 -4.51 -6.26 -39.00
C LEU A 25 -5.73 -5.60 -38.31
N MET A 26 -5.51 -4.64 -37.41
CA MET A 26 -6.58 -3.75 -36.99
C MET A 26 -6.27 -2.32 -37.42
N PRO A 27 -7.15 -1.70 -38.24
CA PRO A 27 -6.99 -0.30 -38.59
C PRO A 27 -7.18 0.58 -37.35
N SER A 28 -6.42 1.62 -37.30
CA SER A 28 -6.16 2.67 -36.35
C SER A 28 -7.36 3.39 -35.67
N THR A 29 -8.37 2.67 -35.19
CA THR A 29 -9.51 3.29 -34.49
C THR A 29 -9.52 3.02 -32.97
N LEU A 30 -8.51 2.32 -32.40
CA LEU A 30 -8.39 2.09 -30.96
C LEU A 30 -7.46 3.07 -30.25
N ALA A 31 -7.10 4.17 -30.88
CA ALA A 31 -6.27 5.22 -30.28
C ALA A 31 -7.03 6.16 -29.33
N ALA A 32 -8.28 5.83 -28.95
CA ALA A 32 -9.11 6.73 -28.14
C ALA A 32 -9.37 6.25 -26.70
N ALA A 33 -8.75 5.16 -26.23
CA ALA A 33 -9.02 4.62 -24.90
C ALA A 33 -7.85 4.68 -23.91
N SER A 34 -6.72 5.26 -24.26
CA SER A 34 -5.70 5.64 -23.27
C SER A 34 -5.80 7.13 -22.95
N LYS A 35 -6.96 7.60 -22.56
CA LYS A 35 -7.01 8.73 -21.65
C LYS A 35 -6.52 8.19 -20.30
N SER A 36 -5.21 8.11 -20.17
CA SER A 36 -4.54 8.37 -18.93
C SER A 36 -5.10 9.71 -18.47
N SER A 37 -6.16 9.67 -17.68
CA SER A 37 -6.56 10.82 -16.91
C SER A 37 -5.42 11.05 -15.92
N LYS A 38 -4.45 11.88 -16.33
CA LYS A 38 -3.81 12.77 -15.39
C LYS A 38 -4.98 13.55 -14.78
N LYS A 39 -5.61 12.98 -13.77
CA LYS A 39 -6.19 13.76 -12.73
C LYS A 39 -5.01 14.50 -12.14
N ASP A 40 -4.76 15.70 -12.61
CA ASP A 40 -4.18 16.73 -11.78
C ASP A 40 -5.10 16.80 -10.57
N GLY A 41 -4.79 15.92 -9.61
CA GLY A 41 -5.52 15.83 -8.38
C GLY A 41 -5.26 17.13 -7.64
N LYS A 42 -6.18 18.05 -7.78
CA LYS A 42 -6.46 18.97 -6.70
C LYS A 42 -6.67 18.03 -5.49
N LYS A 43 -5.59 17.81 -4.73
CA LYS A 43 -5.63 17.06 -3.48
C LYS A 43 -6.70 17.73 -2.64
N SER A 44 -7.85 17.09 -2.52
CA SER A 44 -8.77 17.43 -1.47
C SER A 44 -7.97 17.22 -0.18
N ALA A 45 -7.84 18.27 0.62
CA ALA A 45 -7.04 18.30 1.84
C ALA A 45 -7.54 17.29 2.91
N ASP A 46 -8.58 16.54 2.59
CA ASP A 46 -9.28 15.61 3.47
C ASP A 46 -8.98 14.12 3.24
N GLU A 47 -8.21 13.75 2.20
CA GLU A 47 -7.94 12.34 1.93
C GLU A 47 -6.56 11.95 2.45
N THR A 48 -6.48 11.72 3.77
CA THR A 48 -5.28 11.20 4.42
C THR A 48 -5.30 9.67 4.40
N ILE A 49 -4.22 9.07 3.88
CA ILE A 49 -4.04 7.61 3.90
C ILE A 49 -3.38 7.22 5.21
N ASN A 50 -4.08 6.45 6.02
CA ASN A 50 -3.54 5.90 7.26
C ASN A 50 -2.78 4.61 6.98
N ILE A 51 -1.59 4.50 7.55
CA ILE A 51 -0.72 3.33 7.38
C ILE A 51 -0.43 2.69 8.73
N GLY A 52 -0.56 1.36 8.79
CA GLY A 52 -0.07 0.51 9.85
C GLY A 52 1.13 -0.33 9.41
N PHE A 53 2.04 -0.61 10.32
CA PHE A 53 3.20 -1.46 10.08
C PHE A 53 3.08 -2.77 10.84
N ILE A 54 3.27 -3.91 10.16
CA ILE A 54 3.37 -5.24 10.77
C ILE A 54 4.82 -5.71 10.64
N GLY A 55 5.45 -5.98 11.79
CA GLY A 55 6.87 -6.29 11.88
C GLY A 55 7.73 -5.03 11.91
N LEU A 56 8.24 -4.68 13.09
CA LEU A 56 8.99 -3.45 13.35
C LEU A 56 10.51 -3.70 13.43
N GLY A 57 11.01 -4.52 12.50
CA GLY A 57 12.42 -4.82 12.35
C GLY A 57 13.22 -3.69 11.72
N GLN A 58 14.46 -4.00 11.35
CA GLN A 58 15.38 -3.04 10.72
C GLN A 58 14.80 -2.45 9.43
N GLN A 59 14.30 -3.31 8.55
CA GLN A 59 13.73 -2.89 7.27
C GLN A 59 12.51 -1.97 7.45
N ALA A 60 11.63 -2.29 8.40
CA ALA A 60 10.46 -1.44 8.69
C ALA A 60 10.88 -0.04 9.14
N MET A 61 11.97 0.09 9.89
CA MET A 61 12.47 1.41 10.33
C MET A 61 13.03 2.23 9.17
N HIS A 62 13.63 1.59 8.15
CA HIS A 62 14.05 2.27 6.93
C HIS A 62 12.85 2.73 6.10
N LEU A 63 11.85 1.86 5.91
CA LEU A 63 10.62 2.19 5.19
C LEU A 63 9.84 3.30 5.90
N LEU A 64 9.76 3.25 7.23
CA LEU A 64 9.10 4.27 8.05
C LEU A 64 9.64 5.68 7.75
N ALA A 65 10.95 5.82 7.63
CA ALA A 65 11.54 7.12 7.33
C ALA A 65 11.04 7.68 5.99
N GLY A 66 10.85 6.82 4.98
CA GLY A 66 10.28 7.21 3.69
C GLY A 66 8.79 7.58 3.79
N PHE A 67 7.98 6.73 4.42
CA PHE A 67 6.54 6.96 4.53
C PHE A 67 6.18 8.22 5.33
N LEU A 68 6.96 8.55 6.36
CA LEU A 68 6.74 9.76 7.15
C LEU A 68 6.92 11.05 6.34
N THR A 69 7.66 11.02 5.23
CA THR A 69 7.91 12.19 4.40
C THR A 69 6.89 12.40 3.27
N ILE A 70 5.97 11.44 3.06
CA ILE A 70 4.98 11.52 1.99
C ILE A 70 3.80 12.36 2.45
N ASP A 71 3.47 13.40 1.69
CA ASP A 71 2.29 14.21 1.94
C ASP A 71 1.00 13.41 1.73
N GLY A 72 0.04 13.58 2.64
CA GLY A 72 -1.22 12.85 2.62
C GLY A 72 -1.12 11.42 3.17
N VAL A 73 0.01 11.04 3.75
CA VAL A 73 0.20 9.77 4.46
C VAL A 73 0.39 10.03 5.95
N GLN A 74 -0.26 9.24 6.77
CA GLN A 74 -0.12 9.27 8.22
C GLN A 74 0.13 7.87 8.76
N VAL A 75 1.17 7.71 9.56
CA VAL A 75 1.49 6.45 10.25
C VAL A 75 0.76 6.45 11.59
N VAL A 76 -0.21 5.54 11.74
CA VAL A 76 -1.13 5.53 12.88
C VAL A 76 -1.03 4.28 13.75
N ALA A 77 -0.37 3.23 13.28
CA ALA A 77 -0.26 1.97 14.01
C ALA A 77 1.03 1.21 13.72
N GLY A 78 1.46 0.42 14.70
CA GLY A 78 2.57 -0.53 14.55
C GLY A 78 2.32 -1.81 15.34
N CYS A 79 2.72 -2.95 14.78
CA CYS A 79 2.59 -4.26 15.38
C CYS A 79 3.92 -5.02 15.36
N ASP A 80 4.33 -5.54 16.49
CA ASP A 80 5.44 -6.49 16.63
C ASP A 80 5.26 -7.26 17.94
N VAL A 81 5.67 -8.51 17.97
CA VAL A 81 5.63 -9.35 19.19
C VAL A 81 6.61 -8.84 20.28
N TYR A 82 7.67 -8.14 19.88
CA TYR A 82 8.66 -7.60 20.80
C TYR A 82 8.29 -6.18 21.24
N ASP A 83 8.12 -5.98 22.53
CA ASP A 83 7.81 -4.68 23.16
C ASP A 83 8.89 -3.62 22.88
N VAL A 84 10.17 -4.00 22.91
CA VAL A 84 11.30 -3.12 22.62
C VAL A 84 11.20 -2.53 21.20
N LYS A 85 10.77 -3.34 20.23
CA LYS A 85 10.59 -2.86 18.86
C LYS A 85 9.39 -1.93 18.74
N ARG A 86 8.29 -2.23 19.43
CA ARG A 86 7.11 -1.35 19.50
C ARG A 86 7.47 0.00 20.10
N ALA A 87 8.19 0.01 21.23
CA ALA A 87 8.62 1.25 21.89
C ALA A 87 9.54 2.10 21.01
N ARG A 88 10.50 1.47 20.30
CA ARG A 88 11.39 2.15 19.35
C ARG A 88 10.63 2.79 18.20
N PHE A 89 9.68 2.08 17.64
CA PHE A 89 8.82 2.55 16.55
C PHE A 89 7.98 3.75 16.99
N GLU A 90 7.29 3.62 18.11
CA GLU A 90 6.45 4.69 18.68
C GLU A 90 7.26 5.98 18.91
N LYS A 91 8.43 5.85 19.56
CA LYS A 91 9.31 6.98 19.80
C LYS A 91 9.71 7.69 18.50
N ARG A 92 10.04 6.92 17.45
CA ARG A 92 10.45 7.48 16.16
C ARG A 92 9.31 8.23 15.49
N VAL A 93 8.11 7.66 15.47
CA VAL A 93 6.94 8.30 14.87
C VAL A 93 6.53 9.55 15.64
N LYS A 94 6.43 9.47 16.96
CA LYS A 94 6.09 10.62 17.81
C LYS A 94 7.08 11.77 17.66
N GLN A 95 8.37 11.48 17.64
CA GLN A 95 9.40 12.50 17.47
C GLN A 95 9.26 13.19 16.11
N TYR A 96 9.06 12.44 15.03
CA TYR A 96 8.90 13.01 13.70
C TYR A 96 7.74 14.00 13.60
N TYR A 97 6.59 13.63 14.19
CA TYR A 97 5.41 14.51 14.17
C TYR A 97 5.55 15.70 15.14
N ALA A 98 6.19 15.51 16.29
CA ALA A 98 6.46 16.59 17.25
C ALA A 98 7.36 17.66 16.64
N ASP A 99 8.41 17.27 15.92
CA ASP A 99 9.35 18.19 15.25
C ASP A 99 8.64 19.06 14.18
N ARG A 100 7.46 18.65 13.76
CA ARG A 100 6.62 19.36 12.77
C ARG A 100 5.36 20.00 13.37
N ASN A 101 5.28 20.10 14.69
CA ASN A 101 4.11 20.62 15.42
C ASN A 101 2.79 19.90 15.03
N ARG A 102 2.87 18.62 14.63
CA ARG A 102 1.70 17.80 14.30
C ARG A 102 1.42 16.83 15.44
N LYS A 103 0.16 16.77 15.84
CA LYS A 103 -0.31 15.75 16.78
C LYS A 103 -0.57 14.46 16.02
N CYS A 104 0.03 13.37 16.46
CA CYS A 104 -0.27 12.04 15.96
C CYS A 104 -0.45 11.07 17.11
N LYS A 105 -1.50 10.27 17.04
CA LYS A 105 -1.70 9.14 17.92
C LYS A 105 -1.22 7.89 17.20
N VAL A 106 -0.31 7.16 17.80
CA VAL A 106 0.19 5.89 17.29
C VAL A 106 -0.24 4.79 18.23
N ASP A 107 -1.01 3.83 17.72
CA ASP A 107 -1.45 2.68 18.48
C ASP A 107 -0.50 1.49 18.22
N LEU A 108 -0.17 0.77 19.28
CA LEU A 108 0.76 -0.36 19.23
C LEU A 108 0.02 -1.66 19.53
N TYR A 109 0.33 -2.67 18.74
CA TYR A 109 -0.29 -4.00 18.83
C TYR A 109 0.78 -5.08 18.97
N GLU A 110 0.48 -6.09 19.73
CA GLU A 110 1.27 -7.32 19.81
C GLU A 110 0.79 -8.34 18.78
N ASP A 111 -0.54 -8.46 18.64
CA ASP A 111 -1.19 -9.29 17.64
C ASP A 111 -1.50 -8.47 16.38
N TYR A 112 -1.11 -9.01 15.23
CA TYR A 112 -1.39 -8.36 13.94
C TYR A 112 -2.88 -8.37 13.57
N GLN A 113 -3.66 -9.32 14.12
CA GLN A 113 -5.10 -9.40 13.88
C GLN A 113 -5.83 -8.18 14.45
N ASP A 114 -5.39 -7.70 15.61
CA ASP A 114 -5.94 -6.49 16.24
C ASP A 114 -5.68 -5.23 15.39
N LEU A 115 -4.51 -5.17 14.76
CA LEU A 115 -4.19 -4.09 13.83
C LEU A 115 -5.05 -4.18 12.56
N LEU A 116 -5.22 -5.39 12.00
CA LEU A 116 -6.03 -5.61 10.79
C LEU A 116 -7.54 -5.41 11.02
N ALA A 117 -8.00 -5.48 12.27
CA ALA A 117 -9.40 -5.20 12.62
C ALA A 117 -9.76 -3.70 12.58
N ARG A 118 -8.78 -2.82 12.39
CA ARG A 118 -9.03 -1.38 12.25
C ARG A 118 -9.67 -1.05 10.90
N GLU A 119 -10.71 -0.25 10.93
CA GLU A 119 -11.41 0.21 9.73
C GLU A 119 -10.78 1.47 9.11
N ASP A 120 -9.85 2.11 9.81
CA ASP A 120 -9.24 3.37 9.40
C ASP A 120 -7.87 3.21 8.69
N ILE A 121 -7.42 1.98 8.50
CA ILE A 121 -6.14 1.63 7.84
C ILE A 121 -6.37 1.00 6.48
#